data_68e276096197d9b18844f91e9e6af5dd
#
_entry.id   68e276096197d9b18844f91e9e6af5dd
#
_cell.length_a   1.000
_cell.length_b   1.000
_cell.length_c   1.000
_cell.angle_alpha   90.00
_cell.angle_beta   90.00
_cell.angle_gamma   90.00
#
_symmetry.space_group_name_H-M   'P 1'
#
loop_
_entity.id
_entity.type
_entity.pdbx_description
1 polymer ?
#
loop_
_entity_poly.entity_id
_entity_poly.type
_entity_poly.pdbx_seq_one_letter_code
_entity_poly.pdbx_strand_id
1 'polypeptide(L)'
;MQNATNHIKRELQLTADGSHTLFIPEMDELYHSVNGAVQESRHVFIEAGLHHLERKEIVVLEIGFGTGLNAFLTLLDAEVHQRKIHYYSVELYPLDMDVIESLNYGEMICAGRKDVFQALHQAEWKVAVHVTDFFVMHKKQGVRKTCNRPD
;
A
#
# COMPACT_ATOMS: atom_id res chain seq x y z
N MET A 1 -11.88 -12.86 28.42
CA MET A 1 -11.44 -13.51 27.18
C MET A 1 -10.48 -12.60 26.46
N GLN A 2 -9.20 -12.90 26.53
CA GLN A 2 -8.16 -12.13 25.86
C GLN A 2 -8.27 -12.40 24.37
N ASN A 3 -8.62 -11.39 23.57
CA ASN A 3 -8.42 -11.43 22.14
C ASN A 3 -6.92 -11.53 21.90
N ALA A 4 -6.44 -12.71 21.54
CA ALA A 4 -5.13 -12.89 21.00
C ALA A 4 -5.11 -12.16 19.63
N THR A 5 -4.76 -10.90 19.62
CA THR A 5 -4.30 -10.22 18.42
C THR A 5 -3.06 -10.97 17.98
N ASN A 6 -3.20 -11.76 16.94
CA ASN A 6 -2.11 -12.47 16.30
C ASN A 6 -1.14 -11.40 15.76
N HIS A 7 -0.17 -11.03 16.59
CA HIS A 7 0.83 -10.01 16.25
C HIS A 7 1.79 -10.65 15.24
N ILE A 8 1.53 -10.43 13.95
CA ILE A 8 2.44 -10.86 12.89
C ILE A 8 3.73 -10.06 13.02
N LYS A 9 4.83 -10.74 13.31
CA LYS A 9 6.15 -10.11 13.37
C LYS A 9 6.57 -9.67 11.98
N ARG A 10 7.03 -8.42 11.87
CA ARG A 10 7.55 -7.84 10.63
C ARG A 10 8.93 -7.27 10.90
N GLU A 11 9.85 -7.53 9.99
CA GLU A 11 11.23 -7.06 10.06
C GLU A 11 11.50 -6.09 8.90
N LEU A 12 11.99 -4.90 9.24
CA LEU A 12 12.36 -3.89 8.24
C LEU A 12 13.63 -4.33 7.52
N GLN A 13 13.61 -4.33 6.20
CA GLN A 13 14.76 -4.65 5.37
C GLN A 13 15.00 -3.56 4.32
N LEU A 14 16.26 -3.35 3.96
CA LEU A 14 16.67 -2.43 2.90
C LEU A 14 16.77 -3.21 1.59
N THR A 15 16.14 -2.69 0.54
CA THR A 15 16.24 -3.27 -0.81
C THR A 15 17.36 -2.62 -1.62
N ALA A 16 17.67 -3.18 -2.79
CA ALA A 16 18.82 -2.75 -3.59
C ALA A 16 18.74 -1.31 -4.13
N ASP A 17 17.53 -0.73 -4.23
CA ASP A 17 17.35 0.67 -4.65
C ASP A 17 17.33 1.66 -3.46
N GLY A 18 17.61 1.18 -2.24
CA GLY A 18 17.61 1.98 -1.02
C GLY A 18 16.24 2.15 -0.35
N SER A 19 15.16 1.68 -0.97
CA SER A 19 13.84 1.68 -0.36
C SER A 19 13.66 0.51 0.61
N HIS A 20 12.79 0.69 1.60
CA HIS A 20 12.47 -0.35 2.55
C HIS A 20 11.48 -1.39 2.00
N THR A 21 11.56 -2.61 2.53
CA THR A 21 10.50 -3.61 2.50
C THR A 21 10.31 -4.20 3.89
N LEU A 22 9.27 -5.00 4.05
CA LEU A 22 8.99 -5.73 5.28
C LEU A 22 9.11 -7.23 5.00
N PHE A 23 9.77 -7.93 5.89
CA PHE A 23 9.88 -9.39 5.88
C PHE A 23 9.02 -9.97 7.01
N ILE A 24 8.30 -11.04 6.70
CA ILE A 24 7.50 -11.80 7.66
C ILE A 24 8.19 -13.15 7.91
N PRO A 25 8.96 -13.30 9.03
CA PRO A 25 9.72 -14.53 9.28
C PRO A 25 8.87 -15.78 9.35
N GLU A 26 7.68 -15.70 9.93
CA GLU A 26 6.76 -16.84 10.09
C GLU A 26 6.24 -17.41 8.76
N MET A 27 6.21 -16.59 7.72
CA MET A 27 5.71 -16.96 6.38
C MET A 27 6.84 -17.11 5.37
N ASP A 28 8.07 -16.69 5.70
CA ASP A 28 9.20 -16.53 4.77
C ASP A 28 8.83 -15.69 3.54
N GLU A 29 8.08 -14.60 3.78
CA GLU A 29 7.57 -13.72 2.73
C GLU A 29 8.04 -12.28 2.88
N LEU A 30 8.24 -11.64 1.73
CA LEU A 30 8.55 -10.22 1.60
C LEU A 30 7.34 -9.47 1.04
N TYR A 31 7.15 -8.24 1.52
CA TYR A 31 6.11 -7.34 0.97
C TYR A 31 6.48 -6.87 -0.44
N HIS A 32 7.76 -6.61 -0.69
CA HIS A 32 8.30 -6.15 -1.97
C HIS A 32 9.64 -6.83 -2.26
N SER A 33 10.05 -6.83 -3.53
CA SER A 33 11.31 -7.43 -3.97
C SER A 33 12.53 -6.81 -3.28
N VAL A 34 13.48 -7.63 -2.88
CA VAL A 34 14.81 -7.20 -2.39
C VAL A 34 15.64 -6.49 -3.45
N ASN A 35 15.28 -6.63 -4.72
CA ASN A 35 15.97 -5.98 -5.84
C ASN A 35 15.62 -4.48 -5.98
N GLY A 36 14.60 -4.02 -5.27
CA GLY A 36 14.18 -2.64 -5.23
C GLY A 36 12.67 -2.53 -5.10
N ALA A 37 12.16 -2.19 -3.90
CA ALA A 37 10.73 -2.10 -3.65
C ALA A 37 10.07 -1.01 -4.49
N VAL A 38 10.63 0.19 -4.53
CA VAL A 38 10.10 1.32 -5.31
C VAL A 38 10.25 1.07 -6.80
N GLN A 39 11.39 0.58 -7.25
CA GLN A 39 11.66 0.29 -8.66
C GLN A 39 10.67 -0.74 -9.21
N GLU A 40 10.46 -1.84 -8.49
CA GLU A 40 9.51 -2.87 -8.89
C GLU A 40 8.08 -2.33 -8.97
N SER A 41 7.62 -1.62 -7.94
CA SER A 41 6.27 -1.05 -7.91
C SER A 41 6.04 -0.02 -9.02
N ARG A 42 7.03 0.83 -9.33
CA ARG A 42 6.95 1.75 -10.47
C ARG A 42 6.83 1.01 -11.79
N HIS A 43 7.68 0.02 -12.00
CA HIS A 43 7.68 -0.72 -13.26
C HIS A 43 6.38 -1.52 -13.45
N VAL A 44 5.99 -2.31 -12.48
CA VAL A 44 4.86 -3.24 -12.61
C VAL A 44 3.52 -2.52 -12.48
N PHE A 45 3.39 -1.64 -11.50
CA PHE A 45 2.11 -1.04 -11.14
C PHE A 45 1.81 0.24 -11.92
N ILE A 46 2.79 1.11 -12.04
CA ILE A 46 2.62 2.41 -12.71
C ILE A 46 2.85 2.27 -14.22
N GLU A 47 4.04 1.89 -14.64
CA GLU A 47 4.42 1.89 -16.06
C GLU A 47 3.68 0.81 -16.85
N ALA A 48 3.72 -0.45 -16.40
CA ALA A 48 3.07 -1.56 -17.08
C ALA A 48 1.55 -1.63 -16.85
N GLY A 49 1.03 -0.98 -15.81
CA GLY A 49 -0.39 -0.95 -15.48
C GLY A 49 -1.04 0.40 -15.79
N LEU A 50 -0.88 1.35 -14.90
CA LEU A 50 -1.62 2.62 -14.89
C LEU A 50 -1.41 3.46 -16.17
N HIS A 51 -0.18 3.50 -16.70
CA HIS A 51 0.15 4.29 -17.89
C HIS A 51 -0.42 3.70 -19.21
N HIS A 52 -0.89 2.47 -19.19
CA HIS A 52 -1.61 1.90 -20.34
C HIS A 52 -3.06 2.37 -20.45
N LEU A 53 -3.56 3.10 -19.46
CA LEU A 53 -4.93 3.62 -19.45
C LEU A 53 -4.94 5.09 -19.84
N GLU A 54 -5.62 5.44 -20.92
CA GLU A 54 -5.74 6.82 -21.42
C GLU A 54 -6.97 7.56 -20.87
N ARG A 55 -7.46 7.18 -19.68
CA ARG A 55 -8.66 7.75 -19.07
C ARG A 55 -8.31 8.85 -18.07
N LYS A 56 -9.19 9.85 -17.97
CA LYS A 56 -9.11 10.94 -16.97
C LYS A 56 -9.57 10.50 -15.59
N GLU A 57 -10.41 9.50 -15.52
CA GLU A 57 -10.94 8.92 -14.30
C GLU A 57 -10.73 7.40 -14.33
N ILE A 58 -10.08 6.87 -13.31
CA ILE A 58 -9.64 5.48 -13.24
C ILE A 58 -10.04 4.91 -11.89
N VAL A 59 -10.53 3.66 -11.90
CA VAL A 59 -10.77 2.85 -10.71
C VAL A 59 -9.68 1.81 -10.59
N VAL A 60 -9.02 1.77 -9.44
CA VAL A 60 -8.00 0.79 -9.09
C VAL A 60 -8.52 -0.10 -7.97
N LEU A 61 -8.35 -1.41 -8.09
CA LEU A 61 -8.56 -2.36 -7.03
C LEU A 61 -7.24 -3.03 -6.67
N GLU A 62 -6.83 -2.89 -5.43
CA GLU A 62 -5.65 -3.54 -4.87
C GLU A 62 -6.07 -4.56 -3.80
N ILE A 63 -5.57 -5.77 -3.92
CA ILE A 63 -5.71 -6.80 -2.89
C ILE A 63 -4.40 -6.87 -2.10
N GLY A 64 -4.47 -6.49 -0.83
CA GLY A 64 -3.30 -6.33 0.02
C GLY A 64 -2.71 -4.92 -0.05
N PHE A 65 -3.19 -4.01 0.80
CA PHE A 65 -2.67 -2.65 0.90
C PHE A 65 -1.19 -2.62 1.35
N GLY A 66 -0.87 -3.48 2.31
CA GLY A 66 0.49 -3.68 2.81
C GLY A 66 1.15 -2.39 3.29
N THR A 67 2.29 -2.06 2.70
CA THR A 67 3.07 -0.86 3.02
C THR A 67 2.48 0.44 2.49
N GLY A 68 1.45 0.37 1.64
CA GLY A 68 0.87 1.53 0.96
C GLY A 68 1.73 2.12 -0.17
N LEU A 69 2.79 1.43 -0.57
CA LEU A 69 3.71 1.91 -1.60
C LEU A 69 3.01 2.11 -2.95
N ASN A 70 2.23 1.12 -3.40
CA ASN A 70 1.51 1.21 -4.67
C ASN A 70 0.47 2.35 -4.66
N ALA A 71 -0.26 2.51 -3.57
CA ALA A 71 -1.21 3.60 -3.41
C ALA A 71 -0.52 4.96 -3.43
N PHE A 72 0.63 5.10 -2.76
CA PHE A 72 1.39 6.34 -2.73
C PHE A 72 1.95 6.72 -4.11
N LEU A 73 2.54 5.78 -4.83
CA LEU A 73 3.00 6.00 -6.21
C LEU A 73 1.85 6.37 -7.16
N THR A 74 0.71 5.70 -7.02
CA THR A 74 -0.49 5.99 -7.82
C THR A 74 -1.03 7.39 -7.54
N LEU A 75 -1.06 7.81 -6.28
CA LEU A 75 -1.48 9.15 -5.88
C LEU A 75 -0.59 10.23 -6.50
N LEU A 76 0.73 10.06 -6.41
CA LEU A 76 1.69 11.01 -7.00
C LEU A 76 1.57 11.07 -8.53
N ASP A 77 1.40 9.94 -9.18
CA ASP A 77 1.16 9.87 -10.63
C ASP A 77 -0.16 10.55 -11.02
N ALA A 78 -1.21 10.37 -10.24
CA ALA A 78 -2.51 10.99 -10.45
C ALA A 78 -2.42 12.52 -10.45
N GLU A 79 -1.64 13.09 -9.54
CA GLU A 79 -1.41 14.53 -9.46
C GLU A 79 -0.63 15.05 -10.66
N VAL A 80 0.45 14.37 -11.05
CA VAL A 80 1.30 14.75 -12.19
C VAL A 80 0.50 14.77 -13.49
N HIS A 81 -0.34 13.76 -13.72
CA HIS A 81 -1.12 13.61 -14.94
C HIS A 81 -2.54 14.20 -14.86
N GLN A 82 -2.90 14.79 -13.71
CA GLN A 82 -4.22 15.37 -13.44
C GLN A 82 -5.36 14.39 -13.76
N ARG A 83 -5.21 13.15 -13.28
CA ARG A 83 -6.19 12.07 -13.45
C ARG A 83 -6.85 11.76 -12.10
N LYS A 84 -8.16 11.58 -12.10
CA LYS A 84 -8.91 11.19 -10.91
C LYS A 84 -8.80 9.70 -10.68
N ILE A 85 -8.32 9.31 -9.51
CA ILE A 85 -8.19 7.91 -9.12
C ILE A 85 -9.16 7.60 -7.97
N HIS A 86 -9.98 6.58 -8.15
CA HIS A 86 -10.73 5.92 -7.09
C HIS A 86 -9.99 4.63 -6.73
N TYR A 87 -9.33 4.65 -5.59
CA TYR A 87 -8.45 3.55 -5.16
C TYR A 87 -9.13 2.72 -4.08
N TYR A 88 -9.49 1.49 -4.44
CA TYR A 88 -10.09 0.51 -3.55
C TYR A 88 -9.02 -0.46 -3.09
N SER A 89 -8.82 -0.61 -1.79
CA SER A 89 -7.87 -1.56 -1.24
C SER A 89 -8.50 -2.42 -0.15
N VAL A 90 -8.20 -3.71 -0.22
CA VAL A 90 -8.60 -4.70 0.79
C VAL A 90 -7.36 -5.19 1.51
N GLU A 91 -7.34 -5.09 2.86
CA GLU A 91 -6.22 -5.54 3.68
C GLU A 91 -6.72 -6.44 4.83
N LEU A 92 -6.05 -7.58 5.01
CA LEU A 92 -6.34 -8.52 6.10
C LEU A 92 -5.63 -8.13 7.41
N TYR A 93 -4.41 -7.64 7.30
CA TYR A 93 -3.51 -7.38 8.42
C TYR A 93 -2.89 -5.99 8.33
N PRO A 94 -3.66 -4.92 8.61
CA PRO A 94 -3.15 -3.56 8.58
C PRO A 94 -1.88 -3.40 9.41
N LEU A 95 -0.96 -2.58 8.93
CA LEU A 95 0.27 -2.26 9.65
C LEU A 95 0.00 -1.30 10.81
N ASP A 96 0.72 -1.49 11.91
CA ASP A 96 0.75 -0.53 13.01
C ASP A 96 1.49 0.75 12.59
N MET A 97 1.11 1.89 13.18
CA MET A 97 1.71 3.19 12.84
C MET A 97 3.21 3.23 13.06
N ASP A 98 3.74 2.56 14.08
CA ASP A 98 5.18 2.47 14.36
C ASP A 98 5.96 1.88 13.17
N VAL A 99 5.39 0.84 12.56
CA VAL A 99 5.97 0.20 11.36
C VAL A 99 5.89 1.15 10.16
N ILE A 100 4.75 1.81 9.97
CA ILE A 100 4.52 2.76 8.87
C ILE A 100 5.51 3.93 8.95
N GLU A 101 5.71 4.48 10.13
CA GLU A 101 6.64 5.59 10.37
C GLU A 101 8.11 5.21 10.15
N SER A 102 8.45 3.93 10.28
CA SER A 102 9.80 3.41 10.00
C SER A 102 10.11 3.29 8.51
N LEU A 103 9.10 3.27 7.64
CA LEU A 103 9.26 3.17 6.19
C LEU A 103 9.78 4.50 5.59
N ASN A 104 10.72 4.42 4.67
CA ASN A 104 11.38 5.60 4.10
C ASN A 104 10.74 6.12 2.80
N TYR A 105 9.57 5.64 2.42
CA TYR A 105 8.95 5.98 1.13
C TYR A 105 8.62 7.48 1.00
N GLY A 106 8.10 8.10 2.05
CA GLY A 106 7.72 9.50 2.01
C GLY A 106 8.89 10.45 1.75
N GLU A 107 10.07 10.12 2.24
CA GLU A 107 11.30 10.91 2.04
C GLU A 107 12.00 10.56 0.73
N MET A 108 12.06 9.27 0.42
CA MET A 108 12.81 8.73 -0.72
C MET A 108 12.14 9.03 -2.06
N ILE A 109 10.81 8.91 -2.12
CA ILE A 109 10.06 9.04 -3.37
C ILE A 109 9.76 10.50 -3.68
N CYS A 110 9.28 11.23 -2.69
CA CYS A 110 8.92 12.64 -2.84
C CYS A 110 9.10 13.38 -1.52
N ALA A 111 10.24 14.02 -1.36
CA ALA A 111 10.55 14.83 -0.17
C ALA A 111 9.46 15.89 0.04
N GLY A 112 8.99 16.02 1.28
CA GLY A 112 7.92 16.94 1.65
C GLY A 112 6.50 16.38 1.48
N ARG A 113 6.33 15.13 1.05
CA ARG A 113 5.02 14.47 0.91
C ARG A 113 4.83 13.30 1.89
N LYS A 114 5.60 13.25 2.96
CA LYS A 114 5.46 12.26 4.02
C LYS A 114 4.08 12.32 4.69
N ASP A 115 3.53 13.51 4.82
CA ASP A 115 2.18 13.75 5.34
C ASP A 115 1.10 13.03 4.51
N VAL A 116 1.22 13.04 3.19
CA VAL A 116 0.30 12.36 2.27
C VAL A 116 0.44 10.84 2.38
N PHE A 117 1.66 10.33 2.48
CA PHE A 117 1.90 8.91 2.72
C PHE A 117 1.25 8.44 4.03
N GLN A 118 1.41 9.21 5.11
CA GLN A 118 0.74 8.93 6.38
C GLN A 118 -0.78 9.02 6.28
N ALA A 119 -1.30 10.02 5.55
CA ALA A 119 -2.73 10.19 5.35
C ALA A 119 -3.39 8.97 4.65
N LEU A 120 -2.70 8.32 3.73
CA LEU A 120 -3.16 7.07 3.10
C LEU A 120 -3.38 5.96 4.14
N HIS A 121 -2.45 5.82 5.09
CA HIS A 121 -2.55 4.83 6.15
C HIS A 121 -3.60 5.20 7.21
N GLN A 122 -3.74 6.49 7.53
CA GLN A 122 -4.69 7.01 8.51
C GLN A 122 -6.12 7.15 7.97
N ALA A 123 -6.32 7.01 6.64
CA ALA A 123 -7.64 7.11 6.04
C ALA A 123 -8.62 6.14 6.69
N GLU A 124 -9.81 6.65 7.02
CA GLU A 124 -10.85 5.89 7.70
C GLU A 124 -11.32 4.71 6.85
N TRP A 125 -11.57 3.58 7.50
CA TRP A 125 -12.05 2.36 6.86
C TRP A 125 -13.54 2.47 6.50
N LYS A 126 -13.95 1.79 5.44
CA LYS A 126 -15.34 1.65 4.96
C LYS A 126 -16.01 2.95 4.47
N VAL A 127 -15.25 4.01 4.30
CA VAL A 127 -15.74 5.28 3.75
C VAL A 127 -14.82 5.77 2.66
N ALA A 128 -15.33 6.64 1.79
CA ALA A 128 -14.55 7.33 0.79
C ALA A 128 -13.80 8.50 1.45
N VAL A 129 -12.48 8.52 1.34
CA VAL A 129 -11.63 9.59 1.86
C VAL A 129 -10.92 10.29 0.72
N HIS A 130 -11.19 11.58 0.53
CA HIS A 130 -10.48 12.42 -0.42
C HIS A 130 -9.11 12.80 0.15
N VAL A 131 -8.08 12.03 -0.19
CA VAL A 131 -6.71 12.27 0.29
C VAL A 131 -6.11 13.50 -0.41
N THR A 132 -6.35 13.63 -1.71
CA THR A 132 -6.06 14.81 -2.52
C THR A 132 -7.21 15.07 -3.50
N ASP A 133 -7.14 16.15 -4.27
CA ASP A 133 -8.15 16.46 -5.29
C ASP A 133 -8.24 15.38 -6.38
N PHE A 134 -7.16 14.63 -6.59
CA PHE A 134 -7.06 13.60 -7.62
C PHE A 134 -7.14 12.17 -7.08
N PHE A 135 -7.20 11.98 -5.77
CA PHE A 135 -7.12 10.63 -5.20
C PHE A 135 -8.15 10.41 -4.08
N VAL A 136 -9.08 9.49 -4.33
CA VAL A 136 -10.09 9.05 -3.36
C VAL A 136 -9.75 7.65 -2.90
N MET A 137 -9.52 7.47 -1.61
CA MET A 137 -9.16 6.20 -0.97
C MET A 137 -10.40 5.52 -0.39
N HIS A 138 -10.56 4.23 -0.71
CA HIS A 138 -11.57 3.35 -0.14
C HIS A 138 -10.88 2.13 0.45
N LYS A 139 -10.78 2.04 1.77
CA LYS A 139 -10.18 0.89 2.47
C LYS A 139 -11.22 -0.04 3.06
N LYS A 140 -11.05 -1.34 2.87
CA LYS A 140 -11.85 -2.37 3.46
C LYS A 140 -10.97 -3.41 4.14
N GLN A 141 -11.27 -3.74 5.39
CA GLN A 141 -10.63 -4.86 6.05
C GLN A 141 -11.24 -6.16 5.57
N GLY A 142 -10.41 -7.07 5.08
CA GLY A 142 -10.82 -8.40 4.68
C GLY A 142 -11.10 -9.30 5.88
N VAL A 143 -11.90 -10.33 5.67
CA VAL A 143 -12.17 -11.39 6.65
C VAL A 143 -11.57 -12.69 6.13
N ARG A 144 -10.75 -13.34 6.96
CA ARG A 144 -10.24 -14.69 6.64
C ARG A 144 -11.41 -15.67 6.66
N LYS A 145 -11.82 -16.17 5.49
CA LYS A 145 -12.70 -17.32 5.45
C LYS A 145 -11.87 -18.53 5.88
N THR A 146 -12.17 -19.11 7.01
CA THR A 146 -11.70 -20.46 7.35
C THR A 146 -12.34 -21.40 6.35
N CYS A 147 -11.56 -21.89 5.41
CA CYS A 147 -11.99 -22.97 4.55
C CYS A 147 -12.01 -24.24 5.41
N ASN A 148 -13.14 -24.56 5.99
CA ASN A 148 -13.37 -25.89 6.52
C ASN A 148 -13.39 -26.80 5.29
N ARG A 149 -12.29 -27.52 5.05
CA ARG A 149 -12.35 -28.68 4.17
C ARG A 149 -13.26 -29.68 4.87
N PRO A 150 -14.32 -30.15 4.24
CA PRO A 150 -15.00 -31.34 4.75
C PRO A 150 -14.01 -32.51 4.68
N ASP A 151 -13.90 -33.24 5.76
CA ASP A 151 -13.14 -34.49 5.84
C ASP A 151 -13.64 -35.51 4.81
#